data_bae209b0295a95c0a0211a9618027490
#
_entry.id   bae209b0295a95c0a0211a9618027490
#
_cell.length_a   1.000
_cell.length_b   1.000
_cell.length_c   1.000
_cell.angle_alpha   90.00
_cell.angle_beta   90.00
_cell.angle_gamma   90.00
#
_symmetry.space_group_name_H-M   'P 1'
#
loop_
_entity.id
_entity.type
_entity.pdbx_description
1 polymer ?
#
loop_
_entity_poly.entity_id
_entity_poly.type
_entity_poly.pdbx_seq_one_letter_code
_entity_poly.pdbx_strand_id
1 'polypeptide(L)'
;MKDRSSRPAAYDEMRDSAGGIRSHYQAFERWHQEQSAEAMAARRLEADLSFRRVGITFSVAGDAAGTERLIPFDMIPRIIPADEWRRLEAGLKQRVRALNMFIHDIYHGH
;
A
#
# COMPACT_ATOMS: atom_id res chain seq x y z
N MET A 1 8.58 -1.01 34.21
CA MET A 1 8.30 -0.02 33.18
C MET A 1 9.19 -0.37 31.99
N LYS A 2 8.68 -1.17 31.02
CA LYS A 2 9.47 -1.61 29.86
C LYS A 2 9.58 -0.45 28.87
N ASP A 3 10.84 -0.06 28.63
CA ASP A 3 11.23 0.96 27.67
C ASP A 3 10.65 0.66 26.27
N ARG A 4 9.81 1.59 25.76
CA ARG A 4 9.18 1.54 24.44
C ARG A 4 10.11 2.02 23.30
N SER A 5 11.38 2.28 23.59
CA SER A 5 12.31 2.96 22.68
C SER A 5 13.06 2.06 21.69
N SER A 6 12.80 0.75 21.65
CA SER A 6 13.56 -0.19 20.80
C SER A 6 12.77 -0.87 19.69
N ARG A 7 11.67 -0.27 19.19
CA ARG A 7 11.10 -0.75 17.92
C ARG A 7 12.00 -0.26 16.78
N PRO A 8 12.50 -1.16 15.92
CA PRO A 8 13.20 -0.71 14.73
C PRO A 8 12.29 0.27 13.97
N ALA A 9 12.88 1.36 13.50
CA ALA A 9 12.15 2.32 12.68
C ALA A 9 11.47 1.57 11.52
N ALA A 10 10.20 1.89 11.25
CA ALA A 10 9.50 1.30 10.11
C ALA A 10 10.28 1.64 8.83
N TYR A 11 10.30 0.70 7.88
CA TYR A 11 10.92 0.94 6.59
C TYR A 11 10.18 2.07 5.86
N ASP A 12 10.91 3.10 5.45
CA ASP A 12 10.40 4.21 4.66
C ASP A 12 10.84 4.02 3.20
N GLU A 13 9.88 3.77 2.30
CA GLU A 13 10.19 3.57 0.88
C GLU A 13 10.59 4.83 0.13
N MET A 14 10.21 5.97 0.64
CA MET A 14 10.51 7.27 0.05
C MET A 14 11.93 7.74 0.35
N ARG A 15 12.50 7.26 1.48
CA ARG A 15 13.82 7.68 1.96
C ARG A 15 14.84 6.56 1.87
N ASP A 16 16.07 6.93 1.61
CA ASP A 16 17.21 6.02 1.69
C ASP A 16 17.72 5.91 3.14
N SER A 17 18.70 5.06 3.37
CA SER A 17 19.29 4.84 4.68
C SER A 17 20.02 6.07 5.26
N ALA A 18 20.36 7.05 4.43
CA ALA A 18 20.96 8.32 4.82
C ALA A 18 19.91 9.41 5.08
N GLY A 19 18.62 9.10 4.91
CA GLY A 19 17.49 10.04 5.06
C GLY A 19 17.22 10.91 3.83
N GLY A 20 17.95 10.70 2.73
CA GLY A 20 17.72 11.38 1.45
C GLY A 20 16.49 10.84 0.72
N ILE A 21 15.89 11.66 -0.16
CA ILE A 21 14.76 11.22 -0.98
C ILE A 21 15.27 10.35 -2.14
N ARG A 22 14.75 9.13 -2.26
CA ARG A 22 15.08 8.22 -3.36
C ARG A 22 14.69 8.84 -4.71
N SER A 23 15.51 8.62 -5.73
CA SER A 23 15.41 9.30 -7.02
C SER A 23 14.01 9.25 -7.65
N HIS A 24 13.34 8.12 -7.60
CA HIS A 24 12.00 7.92 -8.17
C HIS A 24 10.88 8.61 -7.38
N TYR A 25 11.15 9.09 -6.15
CA TYR A 25 10.22 9.90 -5.37
C TYR A 25 10.45 11.40 -5.48
N GLN A 26 11.55 11.86 -6.06
CA GLN A 26 11.91 13.29 -6.09
C GLN A 26 10.85 14.18 -6.76
N ALA A 27 10.23 13.71 -7.84
CA ALA A 27 9.19 14.46 -8.52
C ALA A 27 7.92 14.58 -7.66
N PHE A 28 7.55 13.49 -6.99
CA PHE A 28 6.42 13.48 -6.06
C PHE A 28 6.69 14.39 -4.86
N GLU A 29 7.87 14.32 -4.26
CA GLU A 29 8.24 15.15 -3.09
C GLU A 29 8.18 16.64 -3.42
N ARG A 30 8.71 17.07 -4.57
CA ARG A 30 8.60 18.47 -5.00
C ARG A 30 7.15 18.91 -5.11
N TRP A 31 6.33 18.12 -5.80
CA TRP A 31 4.90 18.41 -5.91
C TRP A 31 4.22 18.46 -4.53
N HIS A 32 4.53 17.52 -3.64
CA HIS A 32 3.94 17.43 -2.31
C HIS A 32 4.29 18.65 -1.44
N GLN A 33 5.53 19.14 -1.52
CA GLN A 33 5.99 20.34 -0.81
C GLN A 33 5.30 21.63 -1.28
N GLU A 34 4.82 21.65 -2.54
CA GLU A 34 4.06 22.77 -3.09
C GLU A 34 2.59 22.78 -2.64
N GLN A 35 2.10 21.69 -2.04
CA GLN A 35 0.72 21.60 -1.61
C GLN A 35 0.53 22.18 -0.21
N SER A 36 -0.54 22.96 -0.04
CA SER A 36 -0.93 23.39 1.31
C SER A 36 -1.59 22.26 2.10
N ALA A 37 -1.55 22.35 3.41
CA ALA A 37 -2.23 21.38 4.29
C ALA A 37 -3.73 21.34 4.02
N GLU A 38 -4.34 22.48 3.72
CA GLU A 38 -5.76 22.59 3.37
C GLU A 38 -6.08 21.89 2.06
N ALA A 39 -5.23 22.04 1.03
CA ALA A 39 -5.40 21.37 -0.25
C ALA A 39 -5.29 19.84 -0.10
N MET A 40 -4.36 19.37 0.72
CA MET A 40 -4.22 17.94 1.00
C MET A 40 -5.42 17.38 1.80
N ALA A 41 -5.93 18.14 2.76
CA ALA A 41 -7.14 17.76 3.51
C ALA A 41 -8.38 17.70 2.61
N ALA A 42 -8.55 18.68 1.72
CA ALA A 42 -9.66 18.69 0.74
C ALA A 42 -9.61 17.47 -0.19
N ARG A 43 -8.44 17.12 -0.70
CA ARG A 43 -8.25 15.92 -1.55
C ARG A 43 -8.56 14.63 -0.82
N ARG A 44 -8.17 14.54 0.47
CA ARG A 44 -8.50 13.38 1.29
C ARG A 44 -10.01 13.22 1.45
N LEU A 45 -10.72 14.30 1.73
CA LEU A 45 -12.17 14.28 1.83
C LEU A 45 -12.83 13.88 0.51
N GLU A 46 -12.33 14.38 -0.62
CA GLU A 46 -12.82 14.02 -1.95
C GLU A 46 -12.61 12.53 -2.26
N ALA A 47 -11.45 11.99 -1.91
CA ALA A 47 -11.15 10.55 -2.05
C ALA A 47 -12.11 9.70 -1.20
N ASP A 48 -12.33 10.07 0.07
CA ASP A 48 -13.25 9.36 0.96
C ASP A 48 -14.68 9.38 0.43
N LEU A 49 -15.15 10.52 -0.08
CA LEU A 49 -16.47 10.64 -0.71
C LEU A 49 -16.57 9.79 -1.98
N SER A 50 -15.51 9.76 -2.78
CA SER A 50 -15.44 8.96 -4.00
C SER A 50 -15.52 7.46 -3.67
N PHE A 51 -14.79 7.01 -2.66
CA PHE A 51 -14.81 5.62 -2.20
C PHE A 51 -16.17 5.20 -1.65
N ARG A 52 -16.85 6.10 -0.92
CA ARG A 52 -18.23 5.86 -0.46
C ARG A 52 -19.19 5.69 -1.63
N ARG A 53 -19.08 6.53 -2.65
CA ARG A 53 -19.94 6.46 -3.84
C ARG A 53 -19.76 5.16 -4.64
N VAL A 54 -18.53 4.68 -4.73
CA VAL A 54 -18.19 3.44 -5.46
C VAL A 54 -18.46 2.19 -4.60
N GLY A 55 -18.72 2.36 -3.29
CA GLY A 55 -18.94 1.24 -2.37
C GLY A 55 -17.66 0.49 -2.01
N ILE A 56 -16.51 1.17 -1.98
CA ILE A 56 -15.24 0.60 -1.50
C ILE A 56 -15.25 0.62 0.03
N THR A 57 -16.09 -0.22 0.59
CA THR A 57 -16.32 -0.36 2.02
C THR A 57 -16.14 -1.81 2.43
N PHE A 58 -15.97 -2.04 3.72
CA PHE A 58 -15.98 -3.39 4.28
C PHE A 58 -16.83 -3.42 5.55
N SER A 59 -17.46 -4.55 5.81
CA SER A 59 -18.13 -4.82 7.07
C SER A 59 -17.27 -5.72 7.94
N VAL A 60 -17.23 -5.45 9.23
CA VAL A 60 -16.53 -6.31 10.19
C VAL A 60 -17.52 -7.40 10.63
N ALA A 61 -17.15 -8.66 10.41
CA ALA A 61 -17.95 -9.82 10.87
C ALA A 61 -18.07 -9.76 12.40
N GLY A 62 -19.32 -9.78 12.90
CA GLY A 62 -19.61 -9.72 14.35
C GLY A 62 -20.00 -8.30 14.84
N ASP A 63 -19.95 -7.28 14.02
CA ASP A 63 -20.52 -5.98 14.34
C ASP A 63 -22.05 -6.03 14.12
N ALA A 64 -22.82 -6.14 15.21
CA ALA A 64 -24.28 -6.21 15.19
C ALA A 64 -24.95 -4.96 14.55
N ALA A 65 -24.22 -3.86 14.43
CA ALA A 65 -24.69 -2.62 13.82
C ALA A 65 -24.54 -2.59 12.30
N GLY A 66 -23.83 -3.55 11.68
CA GLY A 66 -23.63 -3.59 10.23
C GLY A 66 -22.92 -2.35 9.67
N THR A 67 -22.12 -1.68 10.48
CA THR A 67 -21.52 -0.38 10.12
C THR A 67 -20.50 -0.59 8.99
N GLU A 68 -20.83 -0.09 7.82
CA GLU A 68 -19.88 -0.05 6.70
C GLU A 68 -18.72 0.90 7.02
N ARG A 69 -17.50 0.38 6.95
CA ARG A 69 -16.27 1.16 7.12
C ARG A 69 -15.58 1.34 5.79
N LEU A 70 -15.07 2.55 5.55
CA LEU A 70 -14.22 2.79 4.38
C LEU A 70 -12.91 2.00 4.49
N ILE A 71 -12.45 1.45 3.38
CA ILE A 71 -11.08 0.93 3.30
C ILE A 71 -10.13 2.11 3.43
N PRO A 72 -9.21 2.09 4.40
CA PRO A 72 -8.24 3.17 4.57
C PRO A 72 -7.45 3.38 3.27
N PHE A 73 -7.42 4.62 2.80
CA PHE A 73 -6.71 5.00 1.59
C PHE A 73 -5.58 5.98 1.94
N ASP A 74 -4.37 5.67 1.49
CA ASP A 74 -3.23 6.56 1.62
C ASP A 74 -3.13 7.46 0.38
N MET A 75 -3.06 8.77 0.61
CA MET A 75 -2.90 9.76 -0.44
C MET A 75 -1.49 9.80 -1.03
N ILE A 76 -0.52 9.21 -0.32
CA ILE A 76 0.86 9.12 -0.78
C ILE A 76 1.01 7.86 -1.63
N PRO A 77 1.29 7.97 -2.94
CA PRO A 77 1.41 6.80 -3.80
C PRO A 77 2.69 6.04 -3.50
N ARG A 78 2.61 4.72 -3.56
CA ARG A 78 3.80 3.87 -3.57
C ARG A 78 4.37 3.86 -4.99
N ILE A 79 5.56 4.42 -5.17
CA ILE A 79 6.22 4.52 -6.47
C ILE A 79 7.29 3.44 -6.55
N ILE A 80 7.13 2.51 -7.48
CA ILE A 80 8.06 1.41 -7.70
C ILE A 80 8.77 1.65 -9.04
N PRO A 81 10.11 1.79 -9.06
CA PRO A 81 10.85 1.99 -10.30
C PRO A 81 10.84 0.72 -11.17
N ALA A 82 11.00 0.89 -12.48
CA ALA A 82 10.82 -0.19 -13.44
C ALA A 82 11.78 -1.39 -13.25
N ASP A 83 12.99 -1.15 -12.77
CA ASP A 83 13.97 -2.21 -12.49
C ASP A 83 13.58 -3.02 -11.24
N GLU A 84 13.07 -2.37 -10.21
CA GLU A 84 12.54 -3.02 -9.02
C GLU A 84 11.26 -3.81 -9.35
N TRP A 85 10.36 -3.20 -10.13
CA TRP A 85 9.15 -3.88 -10.59
C TRP A 85 9.45 -5.16 -11.38
N ARG A 86 10.41 -5.12 -12.32
CA ARG A 86 10.79 -6.32 -13.08
C ARG A 86 11.22 -7.48 -12.20
N ARG A 87 11.96 -7.20 -11.11
CA ARG A 87 12.36 -8.25 -10.15
C ARG A 87 11.18 -8.79 -9.37
N LEU A 88 10.32 -7.90 -8.87
CA LEU A 88 9.10 -8.28 -8.15
C LEU A 88 8.18 -9.11 -9.04
N GLU A 89 7.93 -8.66 -10.27
CA GLU A 89 7.09 -9.34 -11.24
C GLU A 89 7.62 -10.76 -11.55
N ALA A 90 8.91 -10.91 -11.82
CA ALA A 90 9.52 -12.21 -12.06
C ALA A 90 9.34 -13.16 -10.88
N GLY A 91 9.58 -12.68 -9.67
CA GLY A 91 9.40 -13.46 -8.44
C GLY A 91 7.94 -13.82 -8.17
N LEU A 92 7.00 -12.92 -8.40
CA LEU A 92 5.57 -13.18 -8.25
C LEU A 92 5.07 -14.19 -9.28
N LYS A 93 5.45 -14.05 -10.55
CA LYS A 93 5.12 -15.00 -11.62
C LYS A 93 5.65 -16.40 -11.32
N GLN A 94 6.88 -16.51 -10.81
CA GLN A 94 7.45 -17.80 -10.40
C GLN A 94 6.62 -18.46 -9.31
N ARG A 95 6.26 -17.71 -8.25
CA ARG A 95 5.48 -18.23 -7.13
C ARG A 95 4.08 -18.68 -7.56
N VAL A 96 3.41 -17.89 -8.39
CA VAL A 96 2.09 -18.24 -8.92
C VAL A 96 2.17 -19.51 -9.77
N ARG A 97 3.19 -19.65 -10.63
CA ARG A 97 3.39 -20.88 -11.40
C ARG A 97 3.62 -22.10 -10.49
N ALA A 98 4.51 -21.98 -9.50
CA ALA A 98 4.77 -23.07 -8.57
C ALA A 98 3.49 -23.46 -7.80
N LEU A 99 2.70 -22.51 -7.35
CA LEU A 99 1.44 -22.75 -6.67
C LEU A 99 0.42 -23.43 -7.58
N ASN A 100 0.29 -22.99 -8.83
CA ASN A 100 -0.59 -23.62 -9.82
C ASN A 100 -0.18 -25.07 -10.11
N MET A 101 1.13 -25.34 -10.24
CA MET A 101 1.64 -26.71 -10.43
C MET A 101 1.32 -27.57 -9.19
N PHE A 102 1.52 -27.06 -7.99
CA PHE A 102 1.20 -27.77 -6.75
C PHE A 102 -0.29 -28.11 -6.66
N ILE A 103 -1.16 -27.15 -6.97
CA ILE A 103 -2.62 -27.40 -6.99
C ILE A 103 -2.98 -28.44 -8.06
N HIS A 104 -2.38 -28.34 -9.26
CA HIS A 104 -2.59 -29.32 -10.32
C HIS A 104 -2.20 -30.72 -9.87
N ASP A 105 -1.05 -30.89 -9.22
CA ASP A 105 -0.57 -32.20 -8.73
C ASP A 105 -1.52 -32.79 -7.67
N ILE A 106 -2.07 -31.97 -6.76
CA ILE A 106 -3.05 -32.42 -5.76
C ILE A 106 -4.32 -32.99 -6.40
N TYR A 107 -4.80 -32.34 -7.46
CA TYR A 107 -6.09 -32.69 -8.05
C TYR A 107 -6.01 -33.64 -9.25
N HIS A 108 -4.84 -33.77 -9.89
CA HIS A 108 -4.65 -34.53 -11.11
C HIS A 108 -3.43 -35.47 -11.08
N GLY A 109 -2.60 -35.38 -10.04
CA GLY A 109 -1.47 -36.28 -9.82
C GLY A 109 -1.97 -37.64 -9.36
N HIS A 110 -1.75 -38.71 -10.13
CA HIS A 110 -1.96 -40.10 -9.79
C HIS A 110 -0.63 -40.74 -9.38
#